data_f79f567dbe75575dde066b12abba132d
#
_entry.id   f79f567dbe75575dde066b12abba132d
#
_cell.length_a   1.000
_cell.length_b   1.000
_cell.length_c   1.000
_cell.angle_alpha   90.00
_cell.angle_beta   90.00
_cell.angle_gamma   90.00
#
_symmetry.space_group_name_H-M   'P 1'
#
loop_
_entity.id
_entity.type
_entity.pdbx_description
1 polymer ?
#
loop_
_entity_poly.entity_id
_entity_poly.type
_entity_poly.pdbx_seq_one_letter_code
_entity_poly.pdbx_strand_id
1 'polypeptide(L)'
;NMYTGADFSITPRPNYLADGRKMADCYSHPASLRDEVQEKFGTFPLFQFWGPGANVVSSRWIANASKYVEEKHSPTLSLVYLPHLDYCQQKVGPTPELIAQELKEIDELVQDLVTFYEGRGVKVLLLSEYGIVPVNRPVHINRLLRNEGLLGIRIERGLELLDAGASQAFAVADHQVAHIYTRDEATKTRVKALLTGV
;
A
#
# COMPACT_ATOMS: atom_id res chain seq x y z
N ASN A 1 -0.84 -3.95 9.99
CA ASN A 1 -0.19 -5.25 9.96
C ASN A 1 -0.80 -6.18 11.01
N MET A 2 -1.17 -7.40 10.60
CA MET A 2 -1.87 -8.39 11.45
C MET A 2 -1.03 -8.94 12.61
N TYR A 3 0.30 -8.89 12.52
CA TYR A 3 1.19 -9.64 13.41
C TYR A 3 2.36 -8.78 13.92
N THR A 4 2.06 -7.56 14.32
CA THR A 4 3.10 -6.59 14.71
C THR A 4 3.65 -6.82 16.11
N GLY A 5 2.96 -7.57 16.95
CA GLY A 5 3.26 -7.59 18.40
C GLY A 5 2.96 -6.26 19.11
N ALA A 6 2.25 -5.33 18.44
CA ALA A 6 1.78 -4.10 19.06
C ALA A 6 0.58 -4.35 19.96
N ASP A 7 0.42 -3.56 21.02
CA ASP A 7 -0.73 -3.65 21.94
C ASP A 7 -2.03 -3.28 21.22
N PHE A 8 -1.95 -2.32 20.29
CA PHE A 8 -3.08 -1.87 19.46
C PHE A 8 -2.67 -1.83 18.01
N SER A 9 -3.50 -2.40 17.15
CA SER A 9 -3.33 -2.25 15.70
C SER A 9 -4.68 -2.17 14.99
N ILE A 10 -4.76 -1.33 13.96
CA ILE A 10 -5.91 -1.23 13.06
C ILE A 10 -5.37 -1.33 11.64
N THR A 11 -5.90 -2.28 10.87
CA THR A 11 -5.43 -2.53 9.51
C THR A 11 -6.60 -2.64 8.54
N PRO A 12 -6.57 -1.94 7.40
CA PRO A 12 -7.57 -2.08 6.35
C PRO A 12 -7.65 -3.53 5.85
N ARG A 13 -8.85 -4.07 5.76
CA ARG A 13 -9.08 -5.41 5.24
C ARG A 13 -10.50 -5.55 4.71
N PRO A 14 -10.68 -6.00 3.46
CA PRO A 14 -12.01 -6.35 2.98
C PRO A 14 -12.52 -7.63 3.67
N ASN A 15 -13.81 -7.66 3.98
CA ASN A 15 -14.52 -8.90 4.23
C ASN A 15 -15.05 -9.44 2.91
N TYR A 16 -14.79 -10.73 2.67
CA TYR A 16 -15.31 -11.44 1.50
C TYR A 16 -16.57 -12.19 1.89
N LEU A 17 -17.67 -11.89 1.24
CA LEU A 17 -18.91 -12.62 1.40
C LEU A 17 -18.85 -13.97 0.67
N ALA A 18 -19.76 -14.88 1.00
CA ALA A 18 -19.84 -16.19 0.37
C ALA A 18 -20.08 -16.13 -1.15
N ASP A 19 -20.67 -15.06 -1.64
CA ASP A 19 -20.88 -14.78 -3.06
C ASP A 19 -19.68 -14.08 -3.76
N GLY A 20 -18.57 -13.87 -3.04
CA GLY A 20 -17.35 -13.26 -3.55
C GLY A 20 -17.33 -11.74 -3.55
N ARG A 21 -18.38 -11.06 -3.11
CA ARG A 21 -18.37 -9.60 -2.96
C ARG A 21 -17.41 -9.19 -1.84
N LYS A 22 -16.76 -8.03 -2.03
CA LYS A 22 -15.93 -7.38 -1.02
C LYS A 22 -16.76 -6.37 -0.26
N MET A 23 -16.79 -6.49 1.07
CA MET A 23 -17.28 -5.46 1.96
C MET A 23 -16.11 -4.62 2.49
N ALA A 24 -16.34 -3.31 2.58
CA ALA A 24 -15.41 -2.42 3.23
C ALA A 24 -15.31 -2.76 4.72
N ASP A 25 -14.09 -2.91 5.22
CA ASP A 25 -13.84 -3.21 6.64
C ASP A 25 -12.39 -2.94 7.02
N CYS A 26 -12.12 -3.05 8.32
CA CYS A 26 -10.80 -3.17 8.91
C CYS A 26 -10.81 -4.32 9.92
N TYR A 27 -9.66 -4.76 10.37
CA TYR A 27 -9.54 -5.57 11.56
C TYR A 27 -8.59 -4.89 12.54
N SER A 28 -8.67 -5.30 13.80
CA SER A 28 -7.86 -4.71 14.85
C SER A 28 -7.33 -5.75 15.85
N HIS A 29 -6.33 -5.35 16.59
CA HIS A 29 -5.95 -5.96 17.84
C HIS A 29 -5.98 -4.87 18.94
N PRO A 30 -6.68 -5.08 20.07
CA PRO A 30 -7.69 -6.13 20.32
C PRO A 30 -8.85 -6.10 19.32
N ALA A 31 -9.53 -7.23 19.14
CA ALA A 31 -10.60 -7.33 18.13
C ALA A 31 -11.75 -6.35 18.38
N SER A 32 -12.07 -6.04 19.65
CA SER A 32 -13.11 -5.08 20.04
C SER A 32 -12.84 -3.66 19.54
N LEU A 33 -11.58 -3.28 19.37
CA LEU A 33 -11.21 -1.94 18.90
C LEU A 33 -11.78 -1.61 17.52
N ARG A 34 -11.91 -2.64 16.64
CA ARG A 34 -12.57 -2.48 15.33
C ARG A 34 -13.99 -1.95 15.47
N ASP A 35 -14.77 -2.56 16.34
CA ASP A 35 -16.18 -2.21 16.50
C ASP A 35 -16.30 -0.83 17.15
N GLU A 36 -15.48 -0.52 18.14
CA GLU A 36 -15.43 0.79 18.81
C GLU A 36 -15.11 1.93 17.83
N VAL A 37 -14.09 1.79 16.99
CA VAL A 37 -13.71 2.87 16.06
C VAL A 37 -14.73 2.99 14.92
N GLN A 38 -15.33 1.88 14.45
CA GLN A 38 -16.35 1.93 13.40
C GLN A 38 -17.70 2.45 13.91
N GLU A 39 -18.06 2.20 15.17
CA GLU A 39 -19.23 2.81 15.80
C GLU A 39 -19.07 4.33 15.87
N LYS A 40 -17.87 4.81 16.20
CA LYS A 40 -17.61 6.25 16.37
C LYS A 40 -17.40 7.00 15.06
N PHE A 41 -16.72 6.41 14.09
CA PHE A 41 -16.26 7.08 12.85
C PHE A 41 -16.88 6.51 11.57
N GLY A 42 -17.76 5.54 11.68
CA GLY A 42 -18.31 4.81 10.54
C GLY A 42 -17.39 3.72 10.03
N THR A 43 -17.92 2.92 9.12
CA THR A 43 -17.15 1.84 8.48
C THR A 43 -15.89 2.39 7.79
N PHE A 44 -14.77 1.70 7.94
CA PHE A 44 -13.52 2.10 7.27
C PHE A 44 -13.72 2.26 5.75
N PRO A 45 -13.38 3.42 5.16
CA PRO A 45 -13.64 3.71 3.75
C PRO A 45 -12.63 3.02 2.82
N LEU A 46 -12.64 1.69 2.79
CA LEU A 46 -11.66 0.84 2.11
C LEU A 46 -11.48 1.17 0.62
N PHE A 47 -12.58 1.49 -0.07
CA PHE A 47 -12.53 1.81 -1.50
C PHE A 47 -11.99 3.21 -1.82
N GLN A 48 -11.78 4.02 -0.77
CA GLN A 48 -11.11 5.32 -0.82
C GLN A 48 -9.69 5.26 -0.23
N PHE A 49 -9.24 4.06 0.13
CA PHE A 49 -7.91 3.82 0.69
C PHE A 49 -6.92 3.35 -0.39
N TRP A 50 -7.34 2.49 -1.30
CA TRP A 50 -6.52 1.92 -2.37
C TRP A 50 -7.06 2.23 -3.77
N GLY A 51 -6.12 2.35 -4.72
CA GLY A 51 -6.38 2.45 -6.14
C GLY A 51 -6.92 3.80 -6.59
N PRO A 52 -7.58 3.86 -7.75
CA PRO A 52 -7.94 5.13 -8.40
C PRO A 52 -8.92 6.00 -7.61
N GLY A 53 -9.66 5.42 -6.66
CA GLY A 53 -10.60 6.10 -5.78
C GLY A 53 -10.00 6.63 -4.48
N ALA A 54 -8.69 6.40 -4.24
CA ALA A 54 -8.02 6.84 -3.03
C ALA A 54 -8.09 8.37 -2.89
N ASN A 55 -8.40 8.83 -1.68
CA ASN A 55 -8.52 10.25 -1.34
C ASN A 55 -8.36 10.48 0.17
N VAL A 56 -8.43 11.72 0.61
CA VAL A 56 -8.21 12.15 2.00
C VAL A 56 -9.17 11.52 3.03
N VAL A 57 -10.35 11.04 2.60
CA VAL A 57 -11.35 10.46 3.51
C VAL A 57 -10.81 9.29 4.30
N SER A 58 -10.04 8.40 3.65
CA SER A 58 -9.40 7.26 4.32
C SER A 58 -8.33 7.70 5.31
N SER A 59 -7.49 8.67 4.94
CA SER A 59 -6.46 9.24 5.82
C SER A 59 -7.06 9.97 7.01
N ARG A 60 -8.17 10.68 6.82
CA ARG A 60 -8.92 11.33 7.90
C ARG A 60 -9.52 10.32 8.89
N TRP A 61 -10.05 9.22 8.37
CA TRP A 61 -10.53 8.13 9.22
C TRP A 61 -9.40 7.54 10.08
N ILE A 62 -8.24 7.28 9.46
CA ILE A 62 -7.05 6.75 10.15
C ILE A 62 -6.57 7.74 11.23
N ALA A 63 -6.50 9.03 10.93
CA ALA A 63 -6.12 10.06 11.88
C ALA A 63 -7.08 10.11 13.08
N ASN A 64 -8.38 10.05 12.84
CA ASN A 64 -9.39 10.02 13.93
C ASN A 64 -9.27 8.76 14.78
N ALA A 65 -9.05 7.60 14.17
CA ALA A 65 -8.85 6.35 14.89
C ALA A 65 -7.56 6.38 15.74
N SER A 66 -6.48 6.98 15.22
CA SER A 66 -5.23 7.14 16.00
C SER A 66 -5.41 8.06 17.21
N LYS A 67 -6.12 9.17 17.04
CA LYS A 67 -6.46 10.07 18.17
C LYS A 67 -7.29 9.35 19.23
N TYR A 68 -8.28 8.55 18.81
CA TYR A 68 -9.09 7.74 19.72
C TYR A 68 -8.25 6.78 20.55
N VAL A 69 -7.32 6.07 19.91
CA VAL A 69 -6.42 5.15 20.62
C VAL A 69 -5.52 5.92 21.61
N GLU A 70 -4.99 7.07 21.21
CA GLU A 70 -4.20 7.93 22.09
C GLU A 70 -5.00 8.39 23.32
N GLU A 71 -6.23 8.89 23.11
CA GLU A 71 -7.09 9.36 24.19
C GLU A 71 -7.45 8.27 25.21
N LYS A 72 -7.67 7.06 24.71
CA LYS A 72 -8.13 5.95 25.53
C LYS A 72 -7.03 5.17 26.22
N HIS A 73 -5.86 5.06 25.58
CA HIS A 73 -4.82 4.10 25.98
C HIS A 73 -3.44 4.72 26.20
N SER A 74 -3.18 5.94 25.70
CA SER A 74 -1.89 6.64 25.84
C SER A 74 -0.69 5.73 25.53
N PRO A 75 -0.57 5.15 24.33
CA PRO A 75 0.51 4.24 23.99
C PRO A 75 1.87 4.95 24.00
N THR A 76 2.94 4.21 24.31
CA THR A 76 4.31 4.75 24.32
C THR A 76 4.79 5.18 22.93
N LEU A 77 4.34 4.49 21.89
CA LEU A 77 4.66 4.77 20.48
C LEU A 77 3.43 4.58 19.62
N SER A 78 3.09 5.59 18.82
CA SER A 78 2.03 5.52 17.81
C SER A 78 2.62 5.67 16.41
N LEU A 79 2.30 4.73 15.50
CA LEU A 79 2.64 4.78 14.08
C LEU A 79 1.37 5.02 13.28
N VAL A 80 1.30 6.15 12.57
CA VAL A 80 0.11 6.57 11.81
C VAL A 80 0.49 6.65 10.32
N TYR A 81 -0.18 5.88 9.46
CA TYR A 81 0.08 5.81 8.04
C TYR A 81 -1.00 6.55 7.24
N LEU A 82 -0.61 7.53 6.44
CA LEU A 82 -1.51 8.41 5.67
C LEU A 82 -1.21 8.31 4.17
N PRO A 83 -1.83 7.40 3.42
CA PRO A 83 -1.35 6.99 2.09
C PRO A 83 -1.95 7.75 0.91
N HIS A 84 -2.97 8.59 1.07
CA HIS A 84 -3.75 9.08 -0.10
C HIS A 84 -2.93 9.91 -1.10
N LEU A 85 -1.92 10.66 -0.64
CA LEU A 85 -1.08 11.48 -1.53
C LEU A 85 -0.25 10.63 -2.49
N ASP A 86 0.18 9.43 -2.09
CA ASP A 86 0.86 8.47 -2.93
C ASP A 86 0.02 8.09 -4.16
N TYR A 87 -1.23 7.72 -3.95
CA TYR A 87 -2.13 7.35 -5.04
C TYR A 87 -2.45 8.50 -6.00
N CYS A 88 -2.55 9.72 -5.49
CA CYS A 88 -2.69 10.89 -6.34
C CYS A 88 -1.49 11.06 -7.26
N GLN A 89 -0.28 11.01 -6.71
CA GLN A 89 0.96 11.15 -7.46
C GLN A 89 1.16 10.02 -8.48
N GLN A 90 0.78 8.80 -8.15
CA GLN A 90 0.79 7.67 -9.11
C GLN A 90 -0.17 7.90 -10.29
N LYS A 91 -1.31 8.54 -10.04
CA LYS A 91 -2.35 8.77 -11.04
C LYS A 91 -2.03 9.90 -12.01
N VAL A 92 -1.53 11.03 -11.49
CA VAL A 92 -1.36 12.27 -12.27
C VAL A 92 0.09 12.70 -12.42
N GLY A 93 1.03 12.01 -11.76
CA GLY A 93 2.44 12.39 -11.66
C GLY A 93 2.70 13.38 -10.51
N PRO A 94 3.98 13.58 -10.13
CA PRO A 94 4.37 14.42 -9.01
C PRO A 94 4.52 15.90 -9.40
N THR A 95 3.68 16.40 -10.30
CA THR A 95 3.69 17.80 -10.72
C THR A 95 2.96 18.64 -9.67
N PRO A 96 3.60 19.67 -9.09
CA PRO A 96 3.02 20.46 -7.98
C PRO A 96 1.62 20.99 -8.27
N GLU A 97 1.36 21.46 -9.48
CA GLU A 97 0.08 22.03 -9.89
C GLU A 97 -1.05 20.97 -9.90
N LEU A 98 -0.72 19.71 -10.24
CA LEU A 98 -1.68 18.63 -10.33
C LEU A 98 -2.00 18.00 -8.98
N ILE A 99 -1.11 18.14 -7.99
CA ILE A 99 -1.27 17.56 -6.64
C ILE A 99 -1.56 18.61 -5.57
N ALA A 100 -1.70 19.89 -5.95
CA ALA A 100 -1.81 21.01 -5.01
C ALA A 100 -2.95 20.84 -3.99
N GLN A 101 -4.10 20.31 -4.44
CA GLN A 101 -5.26 20.12 -3.57
C GLN A 101 -4.99 18.99 -2.56
N GLU A 102 -4.51 17.84 -3.01
CA GLU A 102 -4.21 16.70 -2.15
C GLU A 102 -3.06 17.00 -1.19
N LEU A 103 -2.08 17.78 -1.63
CA LEU A 103 -1.00 18.25 -0.77
C LEU A 103 -1.53 19.15 0.34
N LYS A 104 -2.43 20.06 0.02
CA LYS A 104 -3.09 20.90 1.02
C LYS A 104 -3.91 20.08 2.02
N GLU A 105 -4.67 19.10 1.53
CA GLU A 105 -5.51 18.24 2.36
C GLU A 105 -4.69 17.39 3.33
N ILE A 106 -3.54 16.86 2.89
CA ILE A 106 -2.65 16.10 3.79
C ILE A 106 -1.95 17.01 4.79
N ASP A 107 -1.52 18.20 4.36
CA ASP A 107 -0.87 19.18 5.23
C ASP A 107 -1.80 19.61 6.37
N GLU A 108 -3.05 19.96 6.06
CA GLU A 108 -4.08 20.29 7.06
C GLU A 108 -4.32 19.13 8.04
N LEU A 109 -4.37 17.89 7.53
CA LEU A 109 -4.55 16.71 8.37
C LEU A 109 -3.36 16.42 9.27
N VAL A 110 -2.14 16.59 8.74
CA VAL A 110 -0.90 16.44 9.51
C VAL A 110 -0.80 17.52 10.58
N GLN A 111 -1.13 18.77 10.25
CA GLN A 111 -1.16 19.86 11.23
C GLN A 111 -2.12 19.56 12.39
N ASP A 112 -3.31 19.05 12.08
CA ASP A 112 -4.30 18.66 13.08
C ASP A 112 -3.78 17.52 13.98
N LEU A 113 -3.11 16.51 13.43
CA LEU A 113 -2.46 15.45 14.19
C LEU A 113 -1.32 15.97 15.07
N VAL A 114 -0.41 16.78 14.52
CA VAL A 114 0.72 17.37 15.26
C VAL A 114 0.19 18.18 16.44
N THR A 115 -0.78 19.08 16.20
CA THR A 115 -1.40 19.90 17.24
C THR A 115 -2.01 19.04 18.35
N PHE A 116 -2.71 17.97 17.97
CA PHE A 116 -3.34 17.06 18.91
C PHE A 116 -2.31 16.34 19.80
N TYR A 117 -1.27 15.77 19.19
CA TYR A 117 -0.27 14.99 19.92
C TYR A 117 0.66 15.88 20.76
N GLU A 118 1.13 17.00 20.22
CA GLU A 118 1.97 17.95 20.95
C GLU A 118 1.22 18.56 22.13
N GLY A 119 -0.06 18.87 21.99
CA GLY A 119 -0.93 19.32 23.07
C GLY A 119 -1.05 18.33 24.24
N ARG A 120 -0.68 17.06 24.02
CA ARG A 120 -0.60 15.99 25.02
C ARG A 120 0.83 15.70 25.50
N GLY A 121 1.81 16.47 25.05
CA GLY A 121 3.23 16.27 25.39
C GLY A 121 3.90 15.14 24.63
N VAL A 122 3.27 14.62 23.58
CA VAL A 122 3.84 13.57 22.71
C VAL A 122 4.73 14.22 21.66
N LYS A 123 5.94 13.69 21.48
CA LYS A 123 6.85 14.14 20.41
C LYS A 123 6.41 13.54 19.07
N VAL A 124 6.29 14.38 18.06
CA VAL A 124 5.90 13.97 16.71
C VAL A 124 7.12 13.91 15.80
N LEU A 125 7.23 12.84 15.01
CA LEU A 125 8.20 12.69 13.93
C LEU A 125 7.44 12.44 12.64
N LEU A 126 7.55 13.35 11.68
CA LEU A 126 6.95 13.22 10.33
C LEU A 126 7.98 12.63 9.39
N LEU A 127 7.62 11.54 8.71
CA LEU A 127 8.47 10.82 7.77
C LEU A 127 7.78 10.65 6.43
N SER A 128 8.56 10.69 5.36
CA SER A 128 8.19 10.14 4.05
C SER A 128 9.02 8.89 3.79
N GLU A 129 8.37 7.78 3.46
CA GLU A 129 9.05 6.50 3.20
C GLU A 129 9.85 6.54 1.89
N TYR A 130 9.32 7.27 0.88
CA TYR A 130 9.92 7.43 -0.44
C TYR A 130 9.44 8.71 -1.11
N GLY A 131 10.04 9.04 -2.24
CA GLY A 131 9.55 10.06 -3.17
C GLY A 131 9.10 9.44 -4.48
N ILE A 132 8.29 10.16 -5.25
CA ILE A 132 7.83 9.77 -6.58
C ILE A 132 8.46 10.70 -7.61
N VAL A 133 8.96 10.13 -8.70
CA VAL A 133 9.52 10.85 -9.84
C VAL A 133 8.74 10.53 -11.12
N PRO A 134 8.67 11.47 -12.08
CA PRO A 134 8.03 11.17 -13.34
C PRO A 134 8.78 10.08 -14.10
N VAL A 135 8.02 9.16 -14.69
CA VAL A 135 8.54 8.06 -15.51
C VAL A 135 7.81 8.03 -16.85
N ASN A 136 8.51 7.63 -17.91
CA ASN A 136 7.96 7.63 -19.27
C ASN A 136 8.20 6.32 -20.03
N ARG A 137 8.90 5.35 -19.43
CA ARG A 137 9.25 4.09 -20.10
C ARG A 137 9.04 2.90 -19.16
N PRO A 138 8.04 2.04 -19.44
CA PRO A 138 7.89 0.78 -18.72
C PRO A 138 8.86 -0.29 -19.26
N VAL A 139 9.42 -1.11 -18.37
CA VAL A 139 10.19 -2.30 -18.71
C VAL A 139 9.37 -3.55 -18.37
N HIS A 140 8.96 -4.30 -19.38
CA HIS A 140 8.14 -5.51 -19.22
C HIS A 140 9.01 -6.77 -19.05
N ILE A 141 9.65 -6.93 -17.91
CA ILE A 141 10.60 -8.01 -17.65
C ILE A 141 10.00 -9.39 -17.92
N ASN A 142 8.80 -9.68 -17.44
CA ASN A 142 8.14 -10.97 -17.67
C ASN A 142 7.83 -11.24 -19.14
N ARG A 143 7.58 -10.20 -19.94
CA ARG A 143 7.42 -10.36 -21.40
C ARG A 143 8.75 -10.74 -22.05
N LEU A 144 9.86 -10.13 -21.63
CA LEU A 144 11.20 -10.51 -22.11
C LEU A 144 11.53 -11.96 -21.75
N LEU A 145 11.33 -12.34 -20.49
CA LEU A 145 11.57 -13.72 -20.03
C LEU A 145 10.71 -14.74 -20.77
N ARG A 146 9.46 -14.39 -21.08
CA ARG A 146 8.56 -15.25 -21.87
C ARG A 146 9.06 -15.42 -23.30
N ASN A 147 9.46 -14.35 -23.97
CA ASN A 147 9.99 -14.40 -25.33
C ASN A 147 11.25 -15.27 -25.42
N GLU A 148 12.05 -15.31 -24.36
CA GLU A 148 13.24 -16.15 -24.23
C GLU A 148 12.94 -17.59 -23.78
N GLY A 149 11.65 -17.96 -23.63
CA GLY A 149 11.26 -19.31 -23.21
C GLY A 149 11.58 -19.63 -21.75
N LEU A 150 11.85 -18.61 -20.92
CA LEU A 150 12.18 -18.77 -19.50
C LEU A 150 10.96 -18.74 -18.60
N LEU A 151 9.87 -18.09 -19.04
CA LEU A 151 8.64 -17.93 -18.25
C LEU A 151 7.53 -18.81 -18.82
N GLY A 152 6.98 -19.69 -17.96
CA GLY A 152 5.81 -20.50 -18.23
C GLY A 152 4.52 -19.75 -17.93
N ILE A 153 3.46 -20.05 -18.68
CA ILE A 153 2.12 -19.54 -18.46
C ILE A 153 1.11 -20.68 -18.38
N ARG A 154 0.01 -20.44 -17.69
CA ARG A 154 -1.21 -21.25 -17.75
C ARG A 154 -2.37 -20.41 -18.27
N ILE A 155 -3.30 -21.06 -18.97
CA ILE A 155 -4.49 -20.39 -19.48
C ILE A 155 -5.68 -20.71 -18.58
N GLU A 156 -6.28 -19.67 -18.01
CA GLU A 156 -7.49 -19.79 -17.22
C GLU A 156 -8.55 -18.81 -17.74
N ARG A 157 -9.72 -19.31 -18.13
CA ARG A 157 -10.83 -18.51 -18.68
C ARG A 157 -10.40 -17.60 -19.85
N GLY A 158 -9.48 -18.10 -20.69
CA GLY A 158 -8.94 -17.34 -21.83
C GLY A 158 -7.91 -16.28 -21.47
N LEU A 159 -7.48 -16.18 -20.20
CA LEU A 159 -6.45 -15.27 -19.73
C LEU A 159 -5.15 -16.02 -19.46
N GLU A 160 -4.04 -15.39 -19.83
CA GLU A 160 -2.70 -15.88 -19.52
C GLU A 160 -2.31 -15.47 -18.10
N LEU A 161 -2.00 -16.46 -17.28
CA LEU A 161 -1.52 -16.27 -15.91
C LEU A 161 -0.09 -16.83 -15.79
N LEU A 162 0.71 -16.23 -14.93
CA LEU A 162 2.03 -16.76 -14.59
C LEU A 162 1.90 -18.15 -13.98
N ASP A 163 2.64 -19.11 -14.54
CA ASP A 163 2.91 -20.39 -13.88
C ASP A 163 4.34 -20.36 -13.32
N ALA A 164 4.44 -19.98 -12.05
CA ALA A 164 5.73 -19.89 -11.35
C ALA A 164 6.43 -21.24 -11.25
N GLY A 165 5.66 -22.34 -11.08
CA GLY A 165 6.20 -23.70 -10.98
C GLY A 165 6.79 -24.22 -12.29
N ALA A 166 6.19 -23.87 -13.43
CA ALA A 166 6.69 -24.25 -14.76
C ALA A 166 7.77 -23.28 -15.28
N SER A 167 7.97 -22.12 -14.65
CA SER A 167 8.94 -21.13 -15.09
C SER A 167 10.37 -21.51 -14.67
N GLN A 168 11.33 -21.22 -15.55
CA GLN A 168 12.75 -21.21 -15.20
C GLN A 168 13.15 -19.89 -14.54
N ALA A 169 12.52 -18.78 -14.98
CA ALA A 169 12.66 -17.48 -14.35
C ALA A 169 11.39 -16.67 -14.50
N PHE A 170 11.08 -15.85 -13.48
CA PHE A 170 10.01 -14.86 -13.50
C PHE A 170 10.35 -13.66 -12.60
N ALA A 171 9.76 -12.52 -12.88
CA ALA A 171 9.91 -11.30 -12.10
C ALA A 171 8.63 -10.98 -11.32
N VAL A 172 8.80 -10.51 -10.09
CA VAL A 172 7.76 -9.86 -9.30
C VAL A 172 8.18 -8.39 -9.19
N ALA A 173 7.46 -7.54 -9.91
CA ALA A 173 7.74 -6.11 -9.95
C ALA A 173 6.98 -5.37 -8.84
N ASP A 174 7.67 -4.41 -8.26
CA ASP A 174 7.11 -3.44 -7.33
C ASP A 174 7.67 -2.06 -7.70
N HIS A 175 6.86 -1.27 -8.43
CA HIS A 175 7.24 0.06 -8.94
C HIS A 175 8.55 0.02 -9.75
N GLN A 176 9.62 0.68 -9.32
CA GLN A 176 10.92 0.72 -10.02
C GLN A 176 11.86 -0.43 -9.65
N VAL A 177 11.42 -1.34 -8.81
CA VAL A 177 12.19 -2.51 -8.38
C VAL A 177 11.49 -3.79 -8.83
N ALA A 178 12.26 -4.79 -9.24
CA ALA A 178 11.74 -6.12 -9.50
C ALA A 178 12.63 -7.19 -8.86
N HIS A 179 12.01 -8.09 -8.12
CA HIS A 179 12.68 -9.32 -7.68
C HIS A 179 12.57 -10.37 -8.75
N ILE A 180 13.72 -10.92 -9.16
CA ILE A 180 13.78 -11.96 -10.18
C ILE A 180 14.11 -13.29 -9.54
N TYR A 181 13.20 -14.23 -9.69
CA TYR A 181 13.36 -15.60 -9.22
C TYR A 181 13.89 -16.46 -10.36
N THR A 182 14.91 -17.24 -10.09
CA THR A 182 15.52 -18.14 -11.07
C THR A 182 15.65 -19.53 -10.49
N ARG A 183 15.49 -20.57 -11.33
CA ARG A 183 15.54 -21.97 -10.89
C ARG A 183 16.95 -22.41 -10.46
N ASP A 184 17.97 -21.89 -11.15
CA ASP A 184 19.38 -22.27 -10.95
C ASP A 184 20.34 -21.15 -11.34
N GLU A 185 21.63 -21.32 -11.04
CA GLU A 185 22.68 -20.33 -11.33
C GLU A 185 22.94 -20.14 -12.84
N ALA A 186 22.74 -21.15 -13.67
CA ALA A 186 22.88 -21.03 -15.12
C ALA A 186 21.79 -20.11 -15.68
N THR A 187 20.54 -20.32 -15.26
CA THR A 187 19.40 -19.44 -15.59
C THR A 187 19.62 -18.03 -15.08
N LYS A 188 20.13 -17.86 -13.86
CA LYS A 188 20.45 -16.55 -13.28
C LYS A 188 21.47 -15.79 -14.13
N THR A 189 22.53 -16.47 -14.56
CA THR A 189 23.56 -15.88 -15.43
C THR A 189 22.98 -15.44 -16.76
N ARG A 190 22.13 -16.28 -17.39
CA ARG A 190 21.42 -15.96 -18.64
C ARG A 190 20.50 -14.75 -18.48
N VAL A 191 19.73 -14.71 -17.40
CA VAL A 191 18.81 -13.59 -17.11
C VAL A 191 19.58 -12.29 -16.88
N LYS A 192 20.69 -12.32 -16.15
CA LYS A 192 21.55 -11.14 -15.98
C LYS A 192 22.03 -10.59 -17.31
N ALA A 193 22.53 -11.46 -18.19
CA ALA A 193 23.00 -11.05 -19.53
C ALA A 193 21.86 -10.44 -20.36
N LEU A 194 20.65 -11.04 -20.31
CA LEU A 194 19.46 -10.55 -21.01
C LEU A 194 19.04 -9.16 -20.55
N LEU A 195 19.11 -8.88 -19.25
CA LEU A 195 18.63 -7.63 -18.67
C LEU A 195 19.68 -6.51 -18.65
N THR A 196 20.94 -6.79 -18.92
CA THR A 196 22.01 -5.77 -18.94
C THR A 196 21.84 -4.76 -20.08
N GLY A 197 21.08 -5.08 -21.12
CA GLY A 197 20.84 -4.23 -22.29
C GLY A 197 19.46 -3.56 -22.34
N VAL A 198 18.68 -3.57 -21.26
CA VAL A 198 17.26 -3.12 -21.24
C VAL A 198 17.10 -1.76 -20.55
#